data_a8e13dffaafcdcefa5ff4315172c9822
#
_entry.id   a8e13dffaafcdcefa5ff4315172c9822
#
_cell.length_a   1.000
_cell.length_b   1.000
_cell.length_c   1.000
_cell.angle_alpha   90.00
_cell.angle_beta   90.00
_cell.angle_gamma   90.00
#
_symmetry.space_group_name_H-M   'P 1'
#
loop_
_entity.id
_entity.type
_entity.pdbx_description
1 polymer ?
#
loop_
_entity_poly.entity_id
_entity_poly.type
_entity_poly.pdbx_seq_one_letter_code
_entity_poly.pdbx_strand_id
1 'polypeptide(L)'
;MTITALDLSLTATGLFHGDPTDPKAPCSRLEISTPSRRTGESDISWNARRYNLFSGTLITHLQEQRPDLLVIEITTHAHQMVTRNGKREPTTRGHEFRAGLGLGRAMGWIDGVLVLAQAYGCLPATVETLEAKTVKLRVAGSESASKVAVADYLRQIFGWDTTGWKESQIDALALGVAWCREVEYAQKEAKLRALGERASSPRTPRAI
;
A
#
# COMPACT_ATOMS: atom_id res chain seq x y z
N MET A 1 -5.06 -13.41 10.79
CA MET A 1 -5.71 -12.29 10.04
C MET A 1 -5.15 -12.27 8.64
N THR A 2 -6.01 -12.31 7.65
CA THR A 2 -5.59 -12.26 6.26
C THR A 2 -5.71 -10.85 5.71
N ILE A 3 -4.66 -10.38 5.06
CA ILE A 3 -4.57 -9.03 4.49
C ILE A 3 -4.48 -9.14 2.98
N THR A 4 -5.22 -8.33 2.25
CA THR A 4 -4.88 -8.01 0.86
C THR A 4 -4.22 -6.62 0.86
N ALA A 5 -2.98 -6.55 0.44
CA ALA A 5 -2.23 -5.30 0.27
C ALA A 5 -2.11 -4.97 -1.23
N LEU A 6 -2.37 -3.70 -1.58
CA LEU A 6 -2.46 -3.21 -2.94
C LEU A 6 -1.49 -2.02 -3.15
N ASP A 7 -0.38 -2.27 -3.84
CA ASP A 7 0.50 -1.22 -4.35
C ASP A 7 -0.08 -0.67 -5.65
N LEU A 8 -0.72 0.50 -5.55
CA LEU A 8 -1.51 1.09 -6.62
C LEU A 8 -0.64 1.82 -7.64
N SER A 9 -0.59 1.31 -8.86
CA SER A 9 0.11 1.93 -9.98
C SER A 9 -0.70 1.88 -11.27
N LEU A 10 -0.55 2.89 -12.13
CA LEU A 10 -1.17 2.88 -13.46
C LEU A 10 -0.50 1.92 -14.44
N THR A 11 0.71 1.49 -14.19
CA THR A 11 1.47 0.62 -15.10
C THR A 11 1.44 -0.83 -14.67
N ALA A 12 1.62 -1.09 -13.39
CA ALA A 12 1.64 -2.44 -12.84
C ALA A 12 1.24 -2.38 -11.35
N THR A 13 -0.02 -2.70 -11.05
CA THR A 13 -0.51 -2.78 -9.68
C THR A 13 -0.13 -4.13 -9.09
N GLY A 14 0.57 -4.13 -7.97
CA GLY A 14 0.92 -5.33 -7.22
C GLY A 14 -0.13 -5.66 -6.17
N LEU A 15 -0.42 -6.97 -6.00
CA LEU A 15 -1.21 -7.48 -4.90
C LEU A 15 -0.41 -8.53 -4.13
N PHE A 16 -0.53 -8.47 -2.83
CA PHE A 16 -0.16 -9.54 -1.89
C PHE A 16 -1.39 -9.91 -1.08
N HIS A 17 -1.63 -11.21 -0.89
CA HIS A 17 -2.68 -11.71 0.00
C HIS A 17 -2.12 -12.79 0.92
N GLY A 18 -2.36 -12.68 2.21
CA GLY A 18 -1.88 -13.62 3.22
C GLY A 18 -1.66 -12.95 4.57
N ASP A 19 -0.90 -13.61 5.44
CA ASP A 19 -0.38 -13.01 6.67
C ASP A 19 1.02 -12.46 6.40
N PRO A 20 1.22 -11.12 6.35
CA PRO A 20 2.52 -10.54 6.03
C PRO A 20 3.55 -10.70 7.15
N THR A 21 3.14 -11.17 8.34
CA THR A 21 4.03 -11.42 9.48
C THR A 21 4.53 -12.87 9.54
N ASP A 22 3.92 -13.78 8.79
CA ASP A 22 4.32 -15.19 8.73
C ASP A 22 4.73 -15.61 7.30
N PRO A 23 6.03 -15.62 6.98
CA PRO A 23 6.52 -15.99 5.66
C PRO A 23 6.31 -17.48 5.31
N LYS A 24 5.86 -18.31 6.26
CA LYS A 24 5.53 -19.73 6.04
C LYS A 24 4.05 -19.95 5.82
N ALA A 25 3.21 -18.95 6.15
CA ALA A 25 1.78 -19.02 5.89
C ALA A 25 1.49 -19.07 4.38
N PRO A 26 0.40 -19.73 3.95
CA PRO A 26 -0.03 -19.64 2.58
C PRO A 26 -0.26 -18.19 2.15
N CYS A 27 0.32 -17.83 1.03
CA CYS A 27 0.11 -16.51 0.44
C CYS A 27 -0.13 -16.62 -1.06
N SER A 28 -0.81 -15.63 -1.61
CA SER A 28 -0.92 -15.43 -3.05
C SER A 28 -0.45 -14.04 -3.43
N ARG A 29 0.04 -13.91 -4.66
CA ARG A 29 0.53 -12.67 -5.22
C ARG A 29 0.09 -12.52 -6.66
N LEU A 30 -0.24 -11.32 -7.05
CA LEU A 30 -0.70 -11.00 -8.38
C LEU A 30 -0.11 -9.66 -8.84
N GLU A 31 0.06 -9.52 -10.13
CA GLU A 31 0.33 -8.23 -10.76
C GLU A 31 -0.71 -7.97 -11.84
N ILE A 32 -1.36 -6.82 -11.75
CA ILE A 32 -2.28 -6.34 -12.77
C ILE A 32 -1.52 -5.38 -13.67
N SER A 33 -0.97 -5.91 -14.76
CA SER A 33 -0.20 -5.11 -15.71
C SER A 33 -1.13 -4.36 -16.66
N THR A 34 -0.77 -3.11 -16.99
CA THR A 34 -1.49 -2.32 -17.97
C THR A 34 -1.41 -2.96 -19.37
N PRO A 35 -2.54 -3.21 -20.04
CA PRO A 35 -2.52 -3.75 -21.39
C PRO A 35 -1.92 -2.75 -22.38
N SER A 36 -1.17 -3.24 -23.35
CA SER A 36 -0.63 -2.41 -24.42
C SER A 36 -1.73 -1.70 -25.19
N ARG A 37 -1.48 -0.46 -25.61
CA ARG A 37 -2.41 0.29 -26.47
C ARG A 37 -2.47 -0.33 -27.86
N ARG A 38 -3.66 -0.49 -28.40
CA ARG A 38 -3.87 -0.99 -29.77
C ARG A 38 -3.67 0.13 -30.77
N THR A 39 -3.22 -0.21 -31.98
CA THR A 39 -3.08 0.77 -33.07
C THR A 39 -4.44 1.41 -33.36
N GLY A 40 -4.49 2.74 -33.39
CA GLY A 40 -5.73 3.51 -33.62
C GLY A 40 -6.71 3.59 -32.44
N GLU A 41 -6.36 2.99 -31.29
CA GLU A 41 -7.23 3.04 -30.11
C GLU A 41 -7.24 4.45 -29.50
N SER A 42 -8.44 4.98 -29.20
CA SER A 42 -8.58 6.25 -28.50
C SER A 42 -8.14 6.16 -27.03
N ASP A 43 -7.80 7.30 -26.42
CA ASP A 43 -7.44 7.34 -24.99
C ASP A 43 -8.60 6.88 -24.10
N ILE A 44 -9.82 7.20 -24.47
CA ILE A 44 -11.03 6.81 -23.72
C ILE A 44 -11.17 5.29 -23.76
N SER A 45 -11.10 4.67 -24.94
CA SER A 45 -11.24 3.24 -25.11
C SER A 45 -10.13 2.47 -24.38
N TRP A 46 -8.88 2.94 -24.50
CA TRP A 46 -7.75 2.33 -23.80
C TRP A 46 -7.88 2.42 -22.27
N ASN A 47 -8.27 3.59 -21.73
CA ASN A 47 -8.49 3.76 -20.30
C ASN A 47 -9.67 2.91 -19.79
N ALA A 48 -10.76 2.80 -20.54
CA ALA A 48 -11.88 1.94 -20.20
C ALA A 48 -11.44 0.46 -20.12
N ARG A 49 -10.64 -0.01 -21.08
CA ARG A 49 -10.12 -1.38 -21.08
C ARG A 49 -9.15 -1.64 -19.91
N ARG A 50 -8.33 -0.67 -19.55
CA ARG A 50 -7.45 -0.74 -18.35
C ARG A 50 -8.27 -0.84 -17.07
N TYR A 51 -9.27 0.03 -16.94
CA TYR A 51 -10.16 0.03 -15.78
C TYR A 51 -10.91 -1.31 -15.65
N ASN A 52 -11.47 -1.82 -16.74
CA ASN A 52 -12.17 -3.10 -16.74
C ASN A 52 -11.26 -4.26 -16.32
N LEU A 53 -10.02 -4.28 -16.80
CA LEU A 53 -9.04 -5.29 -16.38
C LEU A 53 -8.73 -5.16 -14.90
N PHE A 54 -8.43 -3.95 -14.45
CA PHE A 54 -8.11 -3.68 -13.04
C PHE A 54 -9.29 -4.03 -12.12
N SER A 55 -10.47 -3.50 -12.39
CA SER A 55 -11.66 -3.72 -11.57
C SER A 55 -12.10 -5.18 -11.56
N GLY A 56 -12.16 -5.83 -12.72
CA GLY A 56 -12.53 -7.24 -12.82
C GLY A 56 -11.56 -8.13 -12.05
N THR A 57 -10.25 -7.93 -12.23
CA THR A 57 -9.24 -8.73 -11.52
C THR A 57 -9.29 -8.53 -10.01
N LEU A 58 -9.40 -7.27 -9.54
CA LEU A 58 -9.43 -6.99 -8.11
C LEU A 58 -10.73 -7.51 -7.47
N ILE A 59 -11.88 -7.33 -8.11
CA ILE A 59 -13.17 -7.87 -7.60
C ILE A 59 -13.13 -9.38 -7.51
N THR A 60 -12.66 -10.07 -8.56
CA THR A 60 -12.51 -11.54 -8.54
C THR A 60 -11.61 -11.96 -7.38
N HIS A 61 -10.47 -11.29 -7.21
CA HIS A 61 -9.55 -11.57 -6.11
C HIS A 61 -10.23 -11.40 -4.73
N LEU A 62 -10.95 -10.30 -4.51
CA LEU A 62 -11.66 -10.06 -3.24
C LEU A 62 -12.78 -11.07 -2.99
N GLN A 63 -13.48 -11.54 -4.04
CA GLN A 63 -14.50 -12.57 -3.94
C GLN A 63 -13.92 -13.93 -3.56
N GLU A 64 -12.79 -14.29 -4.14
CA GLU A 64 -12.13 -15.58 -3.91
C GLU A 64 -11.41 -15.64 -2.57
N GLN A 65 -10.67 -14.59 -2.24
CA GLN A 65 -9.78 -14.58 -1.08
C GLN A 65 -10.47 -14.16 0.22
N ARG A 66 -11.54 -13.36 0.13
CA ARG A 66 -12.29 -12.88 1.30
C ARG A 66 -11.39 -12.34 2.42
N PRO A 67 -10.49 -11.36 2.16
CA PRO A 67 -9.58 -10.87 3.18
C PRO A 67 -10.31 -10.19 4.34
N ASP A 68 -9.73 -10.24 5.54
CA ASP A 68 -10.24 -9.52 6.71
C ASP A 68 -10.02 -8.01 6.55
N LEU A 69 -8.94 -7.64 5.83
CA LEU A 69 -8.48 -6.26 5.65
C LEU A 69 -7.94 -6.03 4.24
N LEU A 70 -8.29 -4.88 3.66
CA LEU A 70 -7.64 -4.35 2.47
C LEU A 70 -6.79 -3.13 2.84
N VAL A 71 -5.49 -3.17 2.52
CA VAL A 71 -4.56 -2.06 2.69
C VAL A 71 -4.14 -1.53 1.34
N ILE A 72 -4.24 -0.22 1.13
CA ILE A 72 -3.95 0.42 -0.14
C ILE A 72 -2.82 1.43 0.04
N GLU A 73 -1.78 1.36 -0.79
CA GLU A 73 -0.77 2.40 -0.81
C GLU A 73 -1.32 3.67 -1.45
N ILE A 74 -1.21 4.78 -0.75
CA ILE A 74 -1.46 6.11 -1.29
C ILE A 74 -0.15 6.87 -1.45
N THR A 75 0.04 7.44 -2.62
CA THR A 75 1.18 8.34 -2.87
C THR A 75 0.71 9.77 -2.73
N THR A 76 1.10 10.42 -1.63
CA THR A 76 0.95 11.87 -1.52
C THR A 76 2.04 12.52 -2.36
N HIS A 77 1.68 13.23 -3.42
CA HIS A 77 2.62 14.02 -4.20
C HIS A 77 3.13 15.22 -3.39
N ALA A 78 4.14 14.99 -2.58
CA ALA A 78 5.09 16.06 -2.30
C ALA A 78 5.96 16.20 -3.56
N HIS A 79 6.02 17.40 -4.12
CA HIS A 79 6.79 17.80 -5.29
C HIS A 79 7.94 16.87 -5.65
N GLN A 80 7.83 16.15 -6.78
CA GLN A 80 8.94 15.35 -7.27
C GLN A 80 10.07 16.30 -7.65
N MET A 81 11.13 16.28 -6.85
CA MET A 81 12.37 17.00 -7.15
C MET A 81 13.19 16.17 -8.11
N VAL A 82 13.45 16.68 -9.28
CA VAL A 82 14.35 16.07 -10.27
C VAL A 82 15.75 16.63 -10.09
N THR A 83 16.74 15.75 -10.03
CA THR A 83 18.15 16.20 -10.04
C THR A 83 18.58 16.46 -11.48
N ARG A 84 18.72 17.72 -11.84
CA ARG A 84 19.35 18.14 -13.11
C ARG A 84 20.70 18.78 -12.80
N ASN A 85 21.75 18.33 -13.49
CA ASN A 85 23.12 18.86 -13.34
C ASN A 85 23.62 18.93 -11.88
N GLY A 86 23.28 17.92 -11.06
CA GLY A 86 23.67 17.87 -9.66
C GLY A 86 22.86 18.80 -8.72
N LYS A 87 21.89 19.57 -9.25
CA LYS A 87 20.97 20.39 -8.45
C LYS A 87 19.60 19.76 -8.41
N ARG A 88 18.98 19.76 -7.22
CA ARG A 88 17.57 19.38 -7.06
C ARG A 88 16.70 20.55 -7.51
N GLU A 89 15.95 20.35 -8.57
CA GLU A 89 15.00 21.32 -9.12
C GLU A 89 13.58 20.73 -9.08
N PRO A 90 12.56 21.55 -8.81
CA PRO A 90 11.18 21.08 -8.96
C PRO A 90 10.92 20.70 -10.41
N THR A 91 10.24 19.57 -10.61
CA THR A 91 9.82 19.10 -11.95
C THR A 91 9.03 20.19 -12.66
N THR A 92 9.30 20.38 -13.95
CA THR A 92 8.54 21.35 -14.74
C THR A 92 7.03 21.03 -14.69
N ARG A 93 6.20 22.05 -14.49
CA ARG A 93 4.73 21.99 -14.31
C ARG A 93 4.01 20.94 -15.19
N GLY A 94 4.49 20.67 -16.39
CA GLY A 94 3.87 19.70 -17.29
C GLY A 94 4.05 18.23 -16.87
N HIS A 95 5.17 17.87 -16.25
CA HIS A 95 5.41 16.51 -15.73
C HIS A 95 4.66 16.27 -14.42
N GLU A 96 4.62 17.27 -13.53
CA GLU A 96 3.86 17.22 -12.28
C GLU A 96 2.36 17.07 -12.56
N PHE A 97 1.83 17.83 -13.51
CA PHE A 97 0.43 17.75 -13.91
C PHE A 97 0.07 16.37 -14.47
N ARG A 98 0.91 15.77 -15.34
CA ARG A 98 0.68 14.43 -15.89
C ARG A 98 0.78 13.34 -14.81
N ALA A 99 1.74 13.43 -13.91
CA ALA A 99 1.87 12.50 -12.79
C ALA A 99 0.68 12.62 -11.83
N GLY A 100 0.26 13.84 -11.50
CA GLY A 100 -0.91 14.10 -10.67
C GLY A 100 -2.22 13.59 -11.28
N LEU A 101 -2.41 13.78 -12.60
CA LEU A 101 -3.57 13.20 -13.32
C LEU A 101 -3.54 11.67 -13.31
N GLY A 102 -2.34 11.08 -13.45
CA GLY A 102 -2.16 9.64 -13.39
C GLY A 102 -2.59 9.07 -12.04
N LEU A 103 -2.14 9.67 -10.95
CA LEU A 103 -2.52 9.25 -9.61
C LEU A 103 -3.99 9.51 -9.32
N GLY A 104 -4.53 10.67 -9.68
CA GLY A 104 -5.95 10.97 -9.51
C GLY A 104 -6.84 9.94 -10.23
N ARG A 105 -6.41 9.45 -11.41
CA ARG A 105 -7.10 8.35 -12.10
C ARG A 105 -7.01 7.04 -11.34
N ALA A 106 -5.83 6.69 -10.85
CA ALA A 106 -5.64 5.45 -10.09
C ALA A 106 -6.49 5.47 -8.82
N MET A 107 -6.54 6.58 -8.10
CA MET A 107 -7.40 6.76 -6.93
C MET A 107 -8.89 6.68 -7.32
N GLY A 108 -9.32 7.35 -8.38
CA GLY A 108 -10.71 7.24 -8.85
C GLY A 108 -11.09 5.82 -9.31
N TRP A 109 -10.13 5.03 -9.80
CA TRP A 109 -10.37 3.63 -10.13
C TRP A 109 -10.58 2.78 -8.88
N ILE A 110 -9.75 2.97 -7.85
CA ILE A 110 -9.92 2.21 -6.61
C ILE A 110 -11.24 2.57 -5.92
N ASP A 111 -11.62 3.85 -5.88
CA ASP A 111 -12.91 4.27 -5.34
C ASP A 111 -14.07 3.58 -6.07
N GLY A 112 -14.03 3.55 -7.40
CA GLY A 112 -15.04 2.84 -8.20
C GLY A 112 -15.07 1.33 -7.91
N VAL A 113 -13.91 0.70 -7.72
CA VAL A 113 -13.83 -0.73 -7.39
C VAL A 113 -14.35 -1.01 -5.97
N LEU A 114 -14.07 -0.14 -4.99
CA LEU A 114 -14.60 -0.32 -3.63
C LEU A 114 -16.14 -0.24 -3.60
N VAL A 115 -16.73 0.68 -4.37
CA VAL A 115 -18.19 0.76 -4.54
C VAL A 115 -18.74 -0.52 -5.16
N LEU A 116 -18.10 -1.05 -6.20
CA LEU A 116 -18.52 -2.31 -6.82
C LEU A 116 -18.33 -3.50 -5.86
N ALA A 117 -17.22 -3.57 -5.14
CA ALA A 117 -16.96 -4.62 -4.17
C ALA A 117 -18.02 -4.64 -3.06
N GLN A 118 -18.46 -3.47 -2.62
CA GLN A 118 -19.57 -3.33 -1.67
C GLN A 118 -20.87 -3.86 -2.27
N ALA A 119 -21.21 -3.48 -3.50
CA ALA A 119 -22.41 -3.93 -4.19
C ALA A 119 -22.42 -5.46 -4.41
N TYR A 120 -21.26 -6.05 -4.64
CA TYR A 120 -21.11 -7.51 -4.78
C TYR A 120 -20.93 -8.26 -3.44
N GLY A 121 -20.94 -7.56 -2.32
CA GLY A 121 -20.79 -8.17 -0.97
C GLY A 121 -19.42 -8.79 -0.75
N CYS A 122 -18.37 -8.30 -1.41
CA CYS A 122 -17.00 -8.79 -1.25
C CYS A 122 -16.03 -7.72 -0.71
N LEU A 123 -16.53 -6.53 -0.33
CA LEU A 123 -15.71 -5.52 0.32
C LEU A 123 -15.29 -6.03 1.70
N PRO A 124 -14.00 -6.03 2.05
CA PRO A 124 -13.54 -6.32 3.40
C PRO A 124 -14.19 -5.39 4.44
N ALA A 125 -14.34 -5.88 5.68
CA ALA A 125 -14.91 -5.08 6.76
C ALA A 125 -14.07 -3.83 7.08
N THR A 126 -12.78 -3.89 6.80
CA THR A 126 -11.83 -2.79 7.03
C THR A 126 -11.06 -2.50 5.76
N VAL A 127 -10.98 -1.22 5.39
CA VAL A 127 -10.13 -0.70 4.31
C VAL A 127 -9.26 0.40 4.90
N GLU A 128 -7.96 0.25 4.79
CA GLU A 128 -6.97 1.17 5.34
C GLU A 128 -6.03 1.68 4.25
N THR A 129 -5.41 2.82 4.51
CA THR A 129 -4.45 3.40 3.58
C THR A 129 -3.15 3.74 4.28
N LEU A 130 -2.03 3.55 3.59
CA LEU A 130 -0.71 3.98 4.05
C LEU A 130 0.04 4.77 2.98
N GLU A 131 0.79 5.78 3.41
CA GLU A 131 1.68 6.52 2.51
C GLU A 131 2.95 5.72 2.21
N ALA A 132 3.46 5.80 0.98
CA ALA A 132 4.69 5.16 0.53
C ALA A 132 5.91 5.44 1.44
N LYS A 133 6.03 6.67 1.96
CA LYS A 133 7.10 7.02 2.90
C LYS A 133 6.95 6.31 4.26
N THR A 134 5.72 6.15 4.74
CA THR A 134 5.43 5.38 5.96
C THR A 134 5.80 3.91 5.77
N VAL A 135 5.48 3.32 4.61
CA VAL A 135 5.88 1.96 4.26
C VAL A 135 7.40 1.80 4.37
N LYS A 136 8.17 2.66 3.74
CA LYS A 136 9.64 2.63 3.81
C LYS A 136 10.18 2.80 5.23
N LEU A 137 9.62 3.74 5.99
CA LEU A 137 10.00 3.96 7.38
C LEU A 137 9.74 2.72 8.25
N ARG A 138 8.57 2.10 8.13
CA ARG A 138 8.17 0.95 8.94
C ARG A 138 8.90 -0.35 8.56
N VAL A 139 9.20 -0.55 7.29
CA VAL A 139 9.91 -1.75 6.83
C VAL A 139 11.43 -1.60 6.99
N ALA A 140 12.00 -0.49 6.50
CA ALA A 140 13.45 -0.31 6.40
C ALA A 140 14.04 0.76 7.33
N GLY A 141 13.24 1.34 8.23
CA GLY A 141 13.70 2.31 9.22
C GLY A 141 13.99 3.71 8.67
N SER A 142 13.72 3.98 7.38
CA SER A 142 13.98 5.28 6.75
C SER A 142 12.96 5.59 5.64
N GLU A 143 12.38 6.79 5.66
CA GLU A 143 11.48 7.28 4.60
C GLU A 143 12.17 7.36 3.23
N SER A 144 13.50 7.52 3.20
CA SER A 144 14.32 7.60 2.00
C SER A 144 14.89 6.25 1.55
N ALA A 145 14.50 5.13 2.17
CA ALA A 145 14.99 3.82 1.80
C ALA A 145 14.75 3.53 0.31
N SER A 146 15.73 2.92 -0.34
CA SER A 146 15.58 2.46 -1.72
C SER A 146 14.70 1.20 -1.76
N LYS A 147 14.11 0.90 -2.91
CA LYS A 147 13.35 -0.35 -3.12
C LYS A 147 14.19 -1.59 -2.85
N VAL A 148 15.47 -1.56 -3.21
CA VAL A 148 16.42 -2.65 -2.91
C VAL A 148 16.57 -2.83 -1.41
N ALA A 149 16.73 -1.75 -0.64
CA ALA A 149 16.82 -1.82 0.81
C ALA A 149 15.54 -2.40 1.42
N VAL A 150 14.36 -1.98 0.95
CA VAL A 150 13.07 -2.53 1.40
C VAL A 150 13.01 -4.04 1.14
N ALA A 151 13.35 -4.50 -0.07
CA ALA A 151 13.37 -5.92 -0.41
C ALA A 151 14.35 -6.72 0.44
N ASP A 152 15.54 -6.16 0.72
CA ASP A 152 16.55 -6.79 1.57
C ASP A 152 16.06 -6.90 3.03
N TYR A 153 15.40 -5.89 3.57
CA TYR A 153 14.82 -5.95 4.91
C TYR A 153 13.69 -6.99 4.99
N LEU A 154 12.82 -7.08 4.00
CA LEU A 154 11.79 -8.13 3.93
C LEU A 154 12.42 -9.52 4.00
N ARG A 155 13.54 -9.73 3.32
CA ARG A 155 14.24 -11.00 3.29
C ARG A 155 14.98 -11.28 4.61
N GLN A 156 15.77 -10.32 5.09
CA GLN A 156 16.68 -10.53 6.23
C GLN A 156 15.97 -10.48 7.58
N ILE A 157 14.99 -9.60 7.74
CA ILE A 157 14.37 -9.33 9.03
C ILE A 157 13.04 -10.09 9.17
N PHE A 158 12.27 -10.18 8.08
CA PHE A 158 10.97 -10.85 8.09
C PHE A 158 11.00 -12.27 7.52
N GLY A 159 12.11 -12.69 6.93
CA GLY A 159 12.30 -14.04 6.42
C GLY A 159 11.57 -14.35 5.11
N TRP A 160 11.08 -13.33 4.39
CA TRP A 160 10.39 -13.51 3.13
C TRP A 160 11.35 -13.84 1.99
N ASP A 161 11.20 -15.00 1.36
CA ASP A 161 11.89 -15.28 0.10
C ASP A 161 11.11 -14.65 -1.06
N THR A 162 11.63 -13.51 -1.51
CA THR A 162 11.06 -12.75 -2.64
C THR A 162 11.74 -13.08 -3.97
N THR A 163 12.49 -14.17 -4.07
CA THR A 163 13.15 -14.60 -5.31
C THR A 163 12.11 -14.85 -6.41
N GLY A 164 12.30 -14.24 -7.56
CA GLY A 164 11.37 -14.34 -8.70
C GLY A 164 10.06 -13.55 -8.55
N TRP A 165 9.92 -12.75 -7.48
CA TRP A 165 8.78 -11.83 -7.37
C TRP A 165 9.02 -10.59 -8.23
N LYS A 166 7.93 -10.04 -8.76
CA LYS A 166 7.96 -8.74 -9.42
C LYS A 166 8.04 -7.61 -8.38
N GLU A 167 8.62 -6.48 -8.79
CA GLU A 167 8.81 -5.32 -7.90
C GLU A 167 7.48 -4.88 -7.26
N SER A 168 6.41 -4.75 -8.05
CA SER A 168 5.08 -4.39 -7.54
C SER A 168 4.53 -5.37 -6.49
N GLN A 169 4.83 -6.66 -6.61
CA GLN A 169 4.43 -7.67 -5.63
C GLN A 169 5.22 -7.54 -4.32
N ILE A 170 6.51 -7.18 -4.41
CA ILE A 170 7.36 -6.90 -3.25
C ILE A 170 6.89 -5.62 -2.54
N ASP A 171 6.55 -4.58 -3.29
CA ASP A 171 6.00 -3.33 -2.76
C ASP A 171 4.66 -3.58 -2.04
N ALA A 172 3.79 -4.43 -2.60
CA ALA A 172 2.54 -4.83 -1.95
C ALA A 172 2.77 -5.64 -0.64
N LEU A 173 3.74 -6.56 -0.62
CA LEU A 173 4.13 -7.25 0.62
C LEU A 173 4.66 -6.26 1.66
N ALA A 174 5.53 -5.32 1.25
CA ALA A 174 6.07 -4.29 2.12
C ALA A 174 4.96 -3.44 2.76
N LEU A 175 3.93 -3.11 2.00
CA LEU A 175 2.74 -2.41 2.48
C LEU A 175 2.01 -3.20 3.58
N GLY A 176 1.78 -4.50 3.38
CA GLY A 176 1.17 -5.37 4.39
C GLY A 176 1.98 -5.45 5.69
N VAL A 177 3.31 -5.64 5.57
CA VAL A 177 4.25 -5.64 6.73
C VAL A 177 4.23 -4.30 7.44
N ALA A 178 4.27 -3.19 6.69
CA ALA A 178 4.27 -1.84 7.26
C ALA A 178 3.00 -1.57 8.06
N TRP A 179 1.84 -1.99 7.55
CA TRP A 179 0.56 -1.83 8.26
C TRP A 179 0.57 -2.60 9.60
N CYS A 180 1.02 -3.86 9.61
CA CYS A 180 1.12 -4.63 10.85
C CYS A 180 2.01 -3.92 11.88
N ARG A 181 3.15 -3.37 11.45
CA ARG A 181 4.03 -2.59 12.32
C ARG A 181 3.41 -1.29 12.80
N GLU A 182 2.63 -0.60 11.97
CA GLU A 182 1.92 0.61 12.38
C GLU A 182 0.94 0.31 13.51
N VAL A 183 0.17 -0.78 13.41
CA VAL A 183 -0.74 -1.24 14.47
C VAL A 183 0.02 -1.58 15.76
N GLU A 184 1.16 -2.29 15.66
CA GLU A 184 1.99 -2.59 16.84
C GLU A 184 2.52 -1.31 17.51
N TYR A 185 2.95 -0.34 16.73
CA TYR A 185 3.41 0.96 17.24
C TYR A 185 2.30 1.69 17.98
N ALA A 186 1.13 1.81 17.36
CA ALA A 186 -0.03 2.47 17.98
C ALA A 186 -0.43 1.80 19.32
N GLN A 187 -0.38 0.46 19.37
CA GLN A 187 -0.66 -0.28 20.61
C GLN A 187 0.39 -0.03 21.71
N LYS A 188 1.69 0.03 21.33
CA LYS A 188 2.77 0.34 22.27
C LYS A 188 2.64 1.76 22.82
N GLU A 189 2.37 2.74 21.96
CA GLU A 189 2.13 4.12 22.39
C GLU A 189 0.93 4.25 23.34
N ALA A 190 -0.19 3.59 23.02
CA ALA A 190 -1.37 3.60 23.87
C ALA A 190 -1.07 3.01 25.27
N LYS A 191 -0.29 1.92 25.33
CA LYS A 191 0.15 1.33 26.60
C LYS A 191 1.03 2.29 27.41
N LEU A 192 1.98 2.96 26.76
CA LEU A 192 2.88 3.93 27.42
C LEU A 192 2.11 5.14 27.95
N ARG A 193 1.15 5.67 27.21
CA ARG A 193 0.28 6.77 27.67
C ARG A 193 -0.54 6.34 28.90
N ALA A 194 -1.16 5.17 28.87
CA ALA A 194 -1.94 4.65 30.01
C ALA A 194 -1.07 4.44 31.27
N LEU A 195 0.19 4.05 31.11
CA LEU A 195 1.14 3.94 32.24
C LEU A 195 1.53 5.30 32.79
N GLY A 196 1.77 6.30 31.93
CA GLY A 196 2.08 7.67 32.33
C GLY A 196 0.92 8.33 33.11
N GLU A 197 -0.31 8.13 32.65
CA GLU A 197 -1.50 8.63 33.32
C GLU A 197 -1.70 8.01 34.71
N ARG A 198 -1.45 6.71 34.86
CA ARG A 198 -1.49 6.03 36.18
C ARG A 198 -0.42 6.53 37.16
N ALA A 199 0.77 6.87 36.64
CA ALA A 199 1.85 7.41 37.45
C ALA A 199 1.61 8.84 37.91
N SER A 200 0.86 9.63 37.18
CA SER A 200 0.53 11.01 37.45
C SER A 200 -0.75 11.19 38.28
N SER A 201 -1.54 10.13 38.47
CA SER A 201 -2.74 10.18 39.34
C SER A 201 -2.33 10.43 40.78
N PRO A 202 -2.86 11.48 41.50
CA PRO A 202 -2.55 11.73 42.88
C PRO A 202 -2.99 10.53 43.73
N ARG A 203 -2.04 9.94 44.46
CA ARG A 203 -2.38 8.91 45.45
C ARG A 203 -3.33 9.52 46.46
N THR A 204 -4.57 9.05 46.48
CA THR A 204 -5.54 9.42 47.54
C THR A 204 -4.88 9.11 48.88
N PRO A 205 -4.77 10.09 49.84
CA PRO A 205 -4.24 9.81 51.17
C PRO A 205 -5.11 8.72 51.79
N ARG A 206 -4.49 7.64 52.27
CA ARG A 206 -5.19 6.68 53.12
C ARG A 206 -5.63 7.44 54.37
N ALA A 207 -6.93 7.54 54.61
CA ALA A 207 -7.44 7.98 55.90
C ALA A 207 -6.97 7.00 56.97
N ILE A 208 -6.35 7.57 58.02
CA ILE A 208 -5.91 6.87 59.21
C ILE A 208 -7.12 6.72 60.13
#